data_6e5b084a3608564968dbd1efa77ed589
#
_entry.id   6e5b084a3608564968dbd1efa77ed589
#
_cell.length_a   1.000
_cell.length_b   1.000
_cell.length_c   1.000
_cell.angle_alpha   90.00
_cell.angle_beta   90.00
_cell.angle_gamma   90.00
#
_symmetry.space_group_name_H-M   'P 1'
#
loop_
_entity.id
_entity.type
_entity.pdbx_description
1 polymer ?
#
loop_
_entity_poly.entity_id
_entity_poly.type
_entity_poly.pdbx_seq_one_letter_code
_entity_poly.pdbx_strand_id
1 'polypeptide(L)'
;MSNKNIESNLKKILRGKKGCSPQDHLYTLMNKTKTFMKGSKGKKLGEGSYGKVYRGSINDEGKRYVAYKEIETPKLSNNVTLADLRKSLKSNPAKMEYTIAKKLQGFGVPETYLYKECPDKQIVYTEVIDGTDLRKWLKTKPSLDAMKSVIVQTIYNLYRIHKKHPKFRHHDLHGENVLVRKVPKKDIKIRLNNKSYTISNGGVEPVMIDFGFALFPRVKNPLINENNYKSIGISRKSHKLYDVHFFLKDIFHQIKQPSNMEERRVYQFIRKLFPDEYMKNNSPTYLKNARLRGNRNAAHTLYLPGFEKVLGSSFFTGETQLSRAITKLPPKTVTRVVLAPVQPKTPVNKAKAY
;
A
#
# COMPACT_ATOMS: atom_id res chain seq x y z
N MET A 1 -11.50 -0.18 23.47
CA MET A 1 -11.01 1.18 23.83
C MET A 1 -10.50 1.85 22.57
N SER A 2 -10.81 3.14 22.39
CA SER A 2 -10.38 3.89 21.20
C SER A 2 -8.87 4.10 21.18
N ASN A 3 -8.29 4.24 19.96
CA ASN A 3 -6.85 4.53 19.75
C ASN A 3 -6.39 5.81 20.47
N LYS A 4 -7.28 6.77 20.73
CA LYS A 4 -7.02 7.97 21.55
C LYS A 4 -6.57 7.63 22.97
N ASN A 5 -7.09 6.55 23.54
CA ASN A 5 -6.74 6.11 24.89
C ASN A 5 -5.33 5.50 24.94
N ILE A 6 -4.90 4.79 23.89
CA ILE A 6 -3.54 4.25 23.78
C ILE A 6 -2.51 5.38 23.67
N GLU A 7 -2.75 6.36 22.81
CA GLU A 7 -1.84 7.52 22.63
C GLU A 7 -1.71 8.33 23.93
N SER A 8 -2.81 8.59 24.63
CA SER A 8 -2.81 9.31 25.90
C SER A 8 -2.02 8.56 26.97
N ASN A 9 -2.25 7.25 27.13
CA ASN A 9 -1.52 6.42 28.08
C ASN A 9 -0.02 6.35 27.78
N LEU A 10 0.36 6.21 26.51
CA LEU A 10 1.75 6.23 26.10
C LEU A 10 2.44 7.57 26.41
N LYS A 11 1.77 8.68 26.13
CA LYS A 11 2.29 10.01 26.44
C LYS A 11 2.52 10.17 27.96
N LYS A 12 1.66 9.60 28.79
CA LYS A 12 1.82 9.63 30.26
C LYS A 12 2.99 8.76 30.71
N ILE A 13 3.06 7.50 30.26
CA ILE A 13 4.09 6.52 30.66
C ILE A 13 5.47 6.95 30.17
N LEU A 14 5.57 7.46 28.94
CA LEU A 14 6.82 7.82 28.27
C LEU A 14 7.13 9.32 28.28
N ARG A 15 6.63 10.06 29.27
CA ARG A 15 6.86 11.50 29.41
C ARG A 15 8.34 11.80 29.66
N GLY A 16 8.86 12.89 29.06
CA GLY A 16 10.24 13.33 29.23
C GLY A 16 11.27 12.28 28.76
N LYS A 17 12.36 12.11 29.50
CA LYS A 17 13.45 11.15 29.22
C LYS A 17 13.01 9.69 29.26
N LYS A 18 11.89 9.35 29.93
CA LYS A 18 11.33 7.98 29.99
C LYS A 18 11.04 7.40 28.61
N GLY A 19 10.68 8.24 27.62
CA GLY A 19 10.46 7.80 26.25
C GLY A 19 11.72 7.36 25.50
N CYS A 20 12.91 7.54 26.07
CA CYS A 20 14.17 7.10 25.48
C CYS A 20 14.60 5.69 25.92
N SER A 21 13.94 5.14 26.94
CA SER A 21 14.18 3.78 27.45
C SER A 21 12.88 2.97 27.44
N PRO A 22 12.37 2.58 26.26
CA PRO A 22 11.09 1.87 26.16
C PRO A 22 11.03 0.63 27.02
N GLN A 23 12.15 -0.13 27.10
CA GLN A 23 12.24 -1.37 27.87
C GLN A 23 12.00 -1.19 29.36
N ASP A 24 12.33 -0.02 29.94
CA ASP A 24 12.16 0.25 31.37
C ASP A 24 10.71 0.61 31.72
N HIS A 25 9.88 0.90 30.72
CA HIS A 25 8.53 1.42 30.91
C HIS A 25 7.44 0.57 30.23
N LEU A 26 7.79 -0.22 29.22
CA LEU A 26 6.90 -1.17 28.56
C LEU A 26 7.17 -2.58 29.04
N TYR A 27 6.13 -3.38 29.12
CA TYR A 27 6.22 -4.77 29.51
C TYR A 27 6.55 -5.67 28.31
N THR A 28 7.33 -6.70 28.57
CA THR A 28 7.72 -7.73 27.60
C THR A 28 7.38 -9.10 28.15
N LEU A 29 6.81 -9.97 27.33
CA LEU A 29 6.54 -11.36 27.70
C LEU A 29 7.87 -12.11 27.80
N MET A 30 8.18 -12.60 28.97
CA MET A 30 9.36 -13.42 29.25
C MET A 30 9.08 -14.87 28.88
N ASN A 31 9.94 -15.45 28.01
CA ASN A 31 9.71 -16.80 27.49
C ASN A 31 9.75 -17.89 28.58
N LYS A 32 10.61 -17.74 29.59
CA LYS A 32 10.79 -18.71 30.67
C LYS A 32 9.61 -18.72 31.64
N THR A 33 9.20 -17.55 32.14
CA THR A 33 8.19 -17.42 33.18
C THR A 33 6.78 -17.25 32.65
N LYS A 34 6.61 -16.97 31.35
CA LYS A 34 5.33 -16.59 30.71
C LYS A 34 4.65 -15.37 31.36
N THR A 35 5.42 -14.57 32.07
CA THR A 35 4.99 -13.32 32.72
C THR A 35 5.43 -12.10 31.94
N PHE A 36 4.72 -10.98 32.12
CA PHE A 36 5.06 -9.71 31.52
C PHE A 36 5.92 -8.90 32.51
N MET A 37 7.13 -8.56 32.11
CA MET A 37 8.09 -7.80 32.93
C MET A 37 8.65 -6.60 32.18
N LYS A 38 9.11 -5.60 32.94
CA LYS A 38 9.90 -4.46 32.43
C LYS A 38 11.38 -4.78 32.49
N GLY A 39 12.21 -3.91 31.90
CA GLY A 39 13.68 -4.03 31.94
C GLY A 39 14.29 -4.85 30.80
N SER A 40 13.47 -5.43 29.94
CA SER A 40 13.95 -6.18 28.77
C SER A 40 13.43 -5.62 27.47
N LYS A 41 14.23 -5.65 26.42
CA LYS A 41 13.79 -5.30 25.07
C LYS A 41 12.65 -6.24 24.65
N GLY A 42 11.62 -5.66 24.05
CA GLY A 42 10.51 -6.39 23.49
C GLY A 42 10.89 -7.38 22.39
N LYS A 43 9.96 -8.26 22.03
CA LYS A 43 10.16 -9.14 20.86
C LYS A 43 10.45 -8.31 19.64
N LYS A 44 11.56 -8.60 18.95
CA LYS A 44 11.91 -7.97 17.67
C LYS A 44 10.87 -8.37 16.61
N LEU A 45 10.24 -7.40 15.99
CA LEU A 45 9.25 -7.57 14.92
C LEU A 45 9.89 -7.50 13.53
N GLY A 46 10.94 -6.71 13.39
CA GLY A 46 11.65 -6.52 12.13
C GLY A 46 12.90 -5.67 12.28
N GLU A 47 13.68 -5.62 11.22
CA GLU A 47 14.84 -4.76 11.05
C GLU A 47 14.88 -4.26 9.62
N GLY A 48 15.11 -2.99 9.45
CA GLY A 48 15.30 -2.33 8.16
C GLY A 48 16.59 -1.53 8.13
N SER A 49 16.89 -0.94 6.97
CA SER A 49 18.12 -0.14 6.76
C SER A 49 18.30 1.01 7.76
N TYR A 50 17.21 1.44 8.40
CA TYR A 50 17.21 2.63 9.27
C TYR A 50 16.85 2.34 10.72
N GLY A 51 16.69 1.08 11.13
CA GLY A 51 16.40 0.79 12.53
C GLY A 51 15.76 -0.56 12.80
N LYS A 52 15.58 -0.84 14.09
CA LYS A 52 15.02 -2.09 14.60
C LYS A 52 13.65 -1.83 15.21
N VAL A 53 12.69 -2.69 14.93
CA VAL A 53 11.32 -2.59 15.44
C VAL A 53 11.08 -3.66 16.49
N TYR A 54 10.54 -3.25 17.62
CA TYR A 54 10.25 -4.12 18.76
C TYR A 54 8.78 -3.98 19.18
N ARG A 55 8.25 -5.02 19.84
CA ARG A 55 6.92 -5.03 20.42
C ARG A 55 7.02 -4.88 21.94
N GLY A 56 6.29 -3.95 22.52
CA GLY A 56 6.11 -3.81 23.96
C GLY A 56 4.63 -3.75 24.33
N SER A 57 4.29 -4.06 25.58
CA SER A 57 2.94 -3.89 26.11
C SER A 57 2.86 -2.70 27.04
N ILE A 58 1.76 -1.95 27.01
CA ILE A 58 1.50 -0.82 27.91
C ILE A 58 1.13 -1.32 29.32
N ASN A 59 0.58 -2.53 29.40
CA ASN A 59 0.16 -3.16 30.65
C ASN A 59 0.77 -4.55 30.83
N ASP A 60 0.76 -5.02 32.04
CA ASP A 60 1.30 -6.32 32.47
C ASP A 60 0.46 -7.53 32.01
N GLU A 61 -0.77 -7.30 31.56
CA GLU A 61 -1.63 -8.35 31.02
C GLU A 61 -1.33 -8.71 29.57
N GLY A 62 -0.48 -7.94 28.89
CA GLY A 62 -0.17 -8.16 27.48
C GLY A 62 -1.35 -7.97 26.52
N LYS A 63 -2.34 -7.17 26.89
CA LYS A 63 -3.53 -6.91 26.08
C LYS A 63 -3.42 -5.67 25.20
N ARG A 64 -2.40 -4.82 25.43
CA ARG A 64 -2.23 -3.53 24.76
C ARG A 64 -0.82 -3.36 24.27
N TYR A 65 -0.60 -3.79 23.05
CA TYR A 65 0.71 -3.74 22.43
C TYR A 65 0.94 -2.46 21.65
N VAL A 66 2.22 -2.06 21.63
CA VAL A 66 2.75 -1.01 20.76
C VAL A 66 4.01 -1.50 20.10
N ALA A 67 4.21 -1.09 18.85
CA ALA A 67 5.49 -1.23 18.16
C ALA A 67 6.33 0.01 18.43
N TYR A 68 7.64 -0.15 18.64
CA TYR A 68 8.56 0.97 18.69
C TYR A 68 9.76 0.69 17.80
N LYS A 69 10.02 1.63 16.89
CA LYS A 69 11.15 1.60 15.96
C LYS A 69 12.27 2.45 16.55
N GLU A 70 13.38 1.82 16.90
CA GLU A 70 14.61 2.50 17.34
C GLU A 70 15.48 2.76 16.11
N ILE A 71 15.86 4.01 15.91
CA ILE A 71 16.72 4.48 14.83
C ILE A 71 17.93 5.11 15.48
N GLU A 72 19.09 4.49 15.34
CA GLU A 72 20.33 4.99 15.92
C GLU A 72 20.73 6.32 15.27
N THR A 73 21.07 7.29 16.10
CA THR A 73 21.70 8.52 15.63
C THR A 73 23.16 8.20 15.32
N PRO A 74 23.67 8.53 14.13
CA PRO A 74 25.06 8.29 13.81
C PRO A 74 25.96 8.90 14.89
N LYS A 75 26.78 8.09 15.53
CA LYS A 75 27.82 8.60 16.44
C LYS A 75 28.77 9.44 15.61
N LEU A 76 28.98 10.67 16.04
CA LEU A 76 29.96 11.56 15.43
C LEU A 76 31.34 10.99 15.68
N SER A 77 32.05 10.62 14.61
CA SER A 77 33.49 10.39 14.69
C SER A 77 34.20 11.70 15.02
N ASN A 78 35.33 11.65 15.69
CA ASN A 78 36.09 12.84 16.15
C ASN A 78 36.50 13.81 15.02
N ASN A 79 36.29 13.44 13.75
CA ASN A 79 36.66 14.21 12.56
C ASN A 79 35.47 14.87 11.84
N VAL A 80 34.29 14.98 12.48
CA VAL A 80 33.08 15.57 11.85
C VAL A 80 33.11 17.08 12.00
N THR A 81 32.95 17.79 10.90
CA THR A 81 32.88 19.26 10.90
C THR A 81 31.55 19.75 11.47
N LEU A 82 31.53 20.98 11.99
CA LEU A 82 30.30 21.67 12.41
C LEU A 82 29.27 21.76 11.31
N ALA A 83 29.68 21.75 10.02
CA ALA A 83 28.79 21.73 8.86
C ALA A 83 28.10 20.36 8.69
N ASP A 84 28.84 19.26 8.91
CA ASP A 84 28.29 17.91 8.88
C ASP A 84 27.33 17.67 10.05
N LEU A 85 27.63 18.21 11.21
CA LEU A 85 26.75 18.23 12.39
C LEU A 85 25.44 18.95 12.10
N ARG A 86 25.50 20.17 11.54
CA ARG A 86 24.34 20.94 11.15
C ARG A 86 23.54 20.25 10.05
N LYS A 87 24.17 19.53 9.13
CA LYS A 87 23.55 18.78 8.07
C LYS A 87 22.86 17.51 8.62
N SER A 88 23.50 16.79 9.52
CA SER A 88 22.98 15.63 10.25
C SER A 88 21.76 16.02 11.12
N LEU A 89 21.86 17.08 11.92
CA LEU A 89 20.78 17.61 12.74
C LEU A 89 19.59 18.13 11.91
N LYS A 90 19.85 18.67 10.70
CA LYS A 90 18.78 19.08 9.76
C LYS A 90 18.09 17.91 9.07
N SER A 91 18.68 16.73 9.08
CA SER A 91 18.12 15.52 8.46
C SER A 91 17.70 14.54 9.56
N ASN A 92 16.48 14.70 10.08
CA ASN A 92 15.91 13.75 11.02
C ASN A 92 14.92 12.84 10.25
N PRO A 93 15.36 11.68 9.71
CA PRO A 93 14.52 10.80 8.92
C PRO A 93 13.40 10.20 9.76
N ALA A 94 13.61 9.92 11.03
CA ALA A 94 12.58 9.37 11.91
C ALA A 94 11.46 10.37 12.22
N LYS A 95 11.82 11.64 12.47
CA LYS A 95 10.82 12.71 12.65
C LYS A 95 10.02 12.95 11.37
N MET A 96 10.67 12.88 10.22
CA MET A 96 10.03 12.98 8.91
C MET A 96 9.07 11.82 8.71
N GLU A 97 9.51 10.57 8.92
CA GLU A 97 8.69 9.36 8.81
C GLU A 97 7.48 9.44 9.76
N TYR A 98 7.69 9.79 11.03
CA TYR A 98 6.62 10.03 11.99
C TYR A 98 5.61 11.07 11.51
N THR A 99 6.10 12.20 11.00
CA THR A 99 5.26 13.31 10.55
C THR A 99 4.37 12.90 9.36
N ILE A 100 4.94 12.15 8.42
CA ILE A 100 4.19 11.64 7.25
C ILE A 100 3.17 10.61 7.71
N ALA A 101 3.58 9.60 8.48
CA ALA A 101 2.69 8.55 8.98
C ALA A 101 1.52 9.14 9.78
N LYS A 102 1.77 10.13 10.64
CA LYS A 102 0.72 10.83 11.41
C LYS A 102 -0.29 11.55 10.50
N LYS A 103 0.16 12.16 9.39
CA LYS A 103 -0.71 12.82 8.40
C LYS A 103 -1.51 11.82 7.55
N LEU A 104 -1.04 10.60 7.42
CA LEU A 104 -1.67 9.53 6.63
C LEU A 104 -2.58 8.60 7.45
N GLN A 105 -2.79 8.86 8.75
CA GLN A 105 -3.70 8.06 9.57
C GLN A 105 -5.09 7.96 8.95
N GLY A 106 -5.69 6.75 8.97
CA GLY A 106 -6.97 6.46 8.33
C GLY A 106 -6.88 6.11 6.83
N PHE A 107 -5.67 6.03 6.25
CA PHE A 107 -5.44 5.65 4.86
C PHE A 107 -4.72 4.29 4.72
N GLY A 108 -5.02 3.33 5.58
CA GLY A 108 -4.37 2.01 5.54
C GLY A 108 -2.90 2.07 5.93
N VAL A 109 -2.58 2.86 6.95
CA VAL A 109 -1.28 2.96 7.59
C VAL A 109 -1.43 2.71 9.08
N PRO A 110 -0.38 2.30 9.82
CA PRO A 110 -0.47 2.11 11.27
C PRO A 110 -0.84 3.40 11.98
N GLU A 111 -1.63 3.30 13.04
CA GLU A 111 -1.79 4.41 13.97
C GLU A 111 -0.43 4.79 14.55
N THR A 112 -0.10 6.07 14.47
CA THR A 112 1.19 6.60 14.91
C THR A 112 0.98 7.43 16.16
N TYR A 113 1.58 7.02 17.29
CA TYR A 113 1.26 7.56 18.60
C TYR A 113 2.23 8.64 19.06
N LEU A 114 3.53 8.34 19.04
CA LEU A 114 4.53 9.18 19.69
C LEU A 114 5.85 9.14 18.94
N TYR A 115 6.57 10.27 18.92
CA TYR A 115 7.95 10.39 18.51
C TYR A 115 8.79 10.87 19.68
N LYS A 116 9.98 10.31 19.85
CA LYS A 116 10.98 10.72 20.82
C LYS A 116 12.33 10.93 20.17
N GLU A 117 12.94 12.05 20.51
CA GLU A 117 14.31 12.37 20.16
C GLU A 117 15.17 12.20 21.42
N CYS A 118 16.17 11.34 21.33
CA CYS A 118 17.05 10.95 22.43
C CYS A 118 18.49 11.26 22.04
N PRO A 119 19.44 11.32 23.01
CA PRO A 119 20.80 11.65 22.71
C PRO A 119 21.52 10.71 21.74
N ASP A 120 21.17 9.42 21.80
CA ASP A 120 21.83 8.34 21.04
C ASP A 120 20.94 7.75 19.95
N LYS A 121 19.63 8.02 19.98
CA LYS A 121 18.66 7.41 19.07
C LYS A 121 17.37 8.22 18.96
N GLN A 122 16.57 7.86 17.97
CA GLN A 122 15.22 8.36 17.77
C GLN A 122 14.25 7.18 17.84
N ILE A 123 13.05 7.40 18.40
CA ILE A 123 12.09 6.33 18.60
C ILE A 123 10.72 6.78 18.10
N VAL A 124 10.13 5.94 17.26
CA VAL A 124 8.74 6.12 16.76
C VAL A 124 7.88 5.01 17.34
N TYR A 125 6.77 5.37 18.00
CA TYR A 125 5.81 4.45 18.57
C TYR A 125 4.55 4.40 17.69
N THR A 126 4.17 3.18 17.31
CA THR A 126 3.03 2.93 16.42
C THR A 126 2.16 1.77 16.88
N GLU A 127 1.05 1.57 16.22
CA GLU A 127 0.23 0.36 16.31
C GLU A 127 1.07 -0.88 15.96
N VAL A 128 0.87 -1.98 16.70
CA VAL A 128 1.35 -3.30 16.29
C VAL A 128 0.39 -3.85 15.24
N ILE A 129 0.91 -4.14 14.06
CA ILE A 129 0.14 -4.84 13.03
C ILE A 129 0.39 -6.35 13.20
N ASP A 130 -0.64 -7.06 13.63
CA ASP A 130 -0.60 -8.53 13.73
C ASP A 130 -0.83 -9.14 12.34
N GLY A 131 0.23 -9.15 11.57
CA GLY A 131 0.24 -9.56 10.16
C GLY A 131 1.64 -9.92 9.70
N THR A 132 1.74 -10.34 8.45
CA THR A 132 3.02 -10.62 7.79
C THR A 132 3.18 -9.76 6.55
N ASP A 133 4.41 -9.54 6.09
CA ASP A 133 4.63 -8.81 4.85
C ASP A 133 4.02 -9.55 3.64
N LEU A 134 3.62 -8.78 2.64
CA LEU A 134 2.91 -9.28 1.48
C LEU A 134 3.71 -10.34 0.70
N ARG A 135 5.04 -10.25 0.63
CA ARG A 135 5.85 -11.26 -0.06
C ARG A 135 5.78 -12.61 0.64
N LYS A 136 5.89 -12.62 1.96
CA LYS A 136 5.73 -13.86 2.75
C LYS A 136 4.28 -14.34 2.71
N TRP A 137 3.32 -13.41 2.76
CA TRP A 137 1.91 -13.76 2.70
C TRP A 137 1.53 -14.41 1.36
N LEU A 138 2.03 -13.92 0.23
CA LEU A 138 1.80 -14.54 -1.09
C LEU A 138 2.31 -15.99 -1.16
N LYS A 139 3.42 -16.31 -0.46
CA LYS A 139 3.94 -17.69 -0.38
C LYS A 139 2.98 -18.66 0.33
N THR A 140 2.04 -18.18 1.11
CA THR A 140 0.99 -19.01 1.74
C THR A 140 -0.13 -19.42 0.78
N LYS A 141 -0.05 -19.03 -0.50
CA LYS A 141 -1.03 -19.32 -1.56
C LYS A 141 -2.45 -18.87 -1.17
N PRO A 142 -2.65 -17.59 -0.89
CA PRO A 142 -3.95 -17.07 -0.47
C PRO A 142 -5.00 -17.21 -1.57
N SER A 143 -6.28 -17.18 -1.18
CA SER A 143 -7.40 -17.23 -2.13
C SER A 143 -7.38 -16.01 -3.08
N LEU A 144 -7.98 -16.18 -4.26
CA LEU A 144 -8.13 -15.10 -5.24
C LEU A 144 -8.83 -13.87 -4.64
N ASP A 145 -9.86 -14.07 -3.84
CA ASP A 145 -10.59 -12.97 -3.19
C ASP A 145 -9.71 -12.19 -2.22
N ALA A 146 -8.88 -12.89 -1.44
CA ALA A 146 -7.93 -12.24 -0.55
C ALA A 146 -6.85 -11.47 -1.33
N MET A 147 -6.30 -12.03 -2.42
CA MET A 147 -5.34 -11.33 -3.29
C MET A 147 -5.95 -10.11 -3.97
N LYS A 148 -7.16 -10.23 -4.52
CA LYS A 148 -7.91 -9.10 -5.09
C LYS A 148 -8.12 -8.01 -4.05
N SER A 149 -8.49 -8.40 -2.84
CA SER A 149 -8.75 -7.49 -1.74
C SER A 149 -7.50 -6.71 -1.34
N VAL A 150 -6.35 -7.37 -1.17
CA VAL A 150 -5.09 -6.68 -0.85
C VAL A 150 -4.74 -5.66 -1.94
N ILE A 151 -4.85 -6.05 -3.21
CA ILE A 151 -4.53 -5.15 -4.33
C ILE A 151 -5.46 -3.94 -4.34
N VAL A 152 -6.77 -4.18 -4.30
CA VAL A 152 -7.74 -3.09 -4.42
C VAL A 152 -7.73 -2.15 -3.21
N GLN A 153 -7.60 -2.68 -1.99
CA GLN A 153 -7.54 -1.85 -0.78
C GLN A 153 -6.27 -0.97 -0.77
N THR A 154 -5.11 -1.53 -1.11
CA THR A 154 -3.84 -0.78 -1.18
C THR A 154 -3.95 0.36 -2.21
N ILE A 155 -4.40 0.05 -3.43
CA ILE A 155 -4.53 1.06 -4.49
C ILE A 155 -5.61 2.09 -4.16
N TYR A 156 -6.70 1.69 -3.52
CA TYR A 156 -7.75 2.61 -3.07
C TYR A 156 -7.27 3.55 -1.97
N ASN A 157 -6.47 3.06 -1.04
CA ASN A 157 -5.83 3.92 -0.04
C ASN A 157 -4.89 4.95 -0.70
N LEU A 158 -4.07 4.53 -1.67
CA LEU A 158 -3.26 5.46 -2.47
C LEU A 158 -4.12 6.49 -3.21
N TYR A 159 -5.24 6.07 -3.83
CA TYR A 159 -6.19 6.98 -4.47
C TYR A 159 -6.73 8.03 -3.49
N ARG A 160 -7.18 7.60 -2.30
CA ARG A 160 -7.68 8.50 -1.25
C ARG A 160 -6.60 9.46 -0.77
N ILE A 161 -5.37 8.98 -0.59
CA ILE A 161 -4.21 9.81 -0.24
C ILE A 161 -3.98 10.85 -1.34
N HIS A 162 -3.96 10.45 -2.61
CA HIS A 162 -3.72 11.37 -3.73
C HIS A 162 -4.83 12.41 -3.90
N LYS A 163 -6.08 12.08 -3.59
CA LYS A 163 -7.17 13.08 -3.55
C LYS A 163 -6.89 14.17 -2.54
N LYS A 164 -6.35 13.83 -1.37
CA LYS A 164 -6.04 14.79 -0.30
C LYS A 164 -4.64 15.41 -0.43
N HIS A 165 -3.68 14.63 -0.91
CA HIS A 165 -2.27 14.96 -1.02
C HIS A 165 -1.71 14.58 -2.40
N PRO A 166 -2.02 15.33 -3.49
CA PRO A 166 -1.68 14.92 -4.87
C PRO A 166 -0.18 14.71 -5.14
N LYS A 167 0.66 15.40 -4.37
CA LYS A 167 2.13 15.29 -4.48
C LYS A 167 2.74 14.18 -3.61
N PHE A 168 1.94 13.44 -2.84
CA PHE A 168 2.44 12.31 -2.06
C PHE A 168 2.99 11.22 -2.99
N ARG A 169 4.11 10.64 -2.60
CA ARG A 169 4.67 9.41 -3.14
C ARG A 169 5.29 8.62 -2.00
N HIS A 170 5.04 7.33 -1.96
CA HIS A 170 5.71 6.42 -1.03
C HIS A 170 7.14 6.14 -1.47
N HIS A 171 7.33 5.99 -2.78
CA HIS A 171 8.59 5.70 -3.48
C HIS A 171 9.19 4.31 -3.21
N ASP A 172 8.72 3.58 -2.24
CA ASP A 172 9.26 2.27 -1.85
C ASP A 172 8.16 1.26 -1.49
N LEU A 173 7.02 1.32 -2.19
CA LEU A 173 5.86 0.48 -1.89
C LEU A 173 6.00 -0.92 -2.50
N HIS A 174 7.00 -1.68 -2.07
CA HIS A 174 7.13 -3.11 -2.38
C HIS A 174 6.44 -3.98 -1.32
N GLY A 175 6.34 -5.29 -1.58
CA GLY A 175 5.56 -6.19 -0.73
C GLY A 175 6.05 -6.32 0.71
N GLU A 176 7.33 -6.05 1.00
CA GLU A 176 7.82 -6.02 2.39
C GLU A 176 7.35 -4.78 3.15
N ASN A 177 6.94 -3.72 2.44
CA ASN A 177 6.38 -2.50 3.01
C ASN A 177 4.85 -2.47 3.02
N VAL A 178 4.21 -3.62 2.80
CA VAL A 178 2.77 -3.83 2.96
C VAL A 178 2.56 -5.03 3.88
N LEU A 179 2.07 -4.80 5.09
CA LEU A 179 1.69 -5.86 6.02
C LEU A 179 0.25 -6.28 5.74
N VAL A 180 0.00 -7.59 5.72
CA VAL A 180 -1.34 -8.15 5.53
C VAL A 180 -1.79 -8.77 6.84
N ARG A 181 -2.84 -8.22 7.46
CA ARG A 181 -3.46 -8.75 8.67
C ARG A 181 -4.78 -9.43 8.37
N LYS A 182 -5.12 -10.46 9.14
CA LYS A 182 -6.43 -11.10 9.11
C LYS A 182 -7.46 -10.22 9.80
N VAL A 183 -8.63 -10.09 9.20
CA VAL A 183 -9.77 -9.35 9.75
C VAL A 183 -11.06 -10.12 9.45
N PRO A 184 -12.18 -9.86 10.16
CA PRO A 184 -13.47 -10.43 9.81
C PRO A 184 -13.85 -10.11 8.35
N LYS A 185 -14.39 -11.11 7.64
CA LYS A 185 -14.92 -10.88 6.29
C LYS A 185 -16.09 -9.90 6.33
N LYS A 186 -16.03 -8.89 5.48
CA LYS A 186 -17.09 -7.90 5.28
C LYS A 186 -16.98 -7.25 3.93
N ASP A 187 -18.04 -6.64 3.49
CA ASP A 187 -18.04 -5.79 2.31
C ASP A 187 -17.44 -4.43 2.59
N ILE A 188 -16.67 -3.93 1.67
CA ILE A 188 -16.09 -2.59 1.67
C ILE A 188 -16.56 -1.80 0.45
N LYS A 189 -16.79 -0.50 0.64
CA LYS A 189 -17.20 0.41 -0.43
C LYS A 189 -16.01 1.15 -1.00
N ILE A 190 -15.81 1.02 -2.30
CA ILE A 190 -14.83 1.76 -3.09
C ILE A 190 -15.55 2.88 -3.83
N ARG A 191 -15.22 4.12 -3.52
CA ARG A 191 -15.82 5.31 -4.18
C ARG A 191 -14.82 5.95 -5.12
N LEU A 192 -15.12 5.92 -6.42
CA LEU A 192 -14.28 6.49 -7.48
C LEU A 192 -15.07 7.59 -8.19
N ASN A 193 -14.77 8.84 -7.86
CA ASN A 193 -15.54 9.97 -8.38
C ASN A 193 -17.06 9.76 -8.14
N ASN A 194 -17.86 9.66 -9.20
CA ASN A 194 -19.32 9.48 -9.13
C ASN A 194 -19.78 8.01 -9.13
N LYS A 195 -18.83 7.05 -9.07
CA LYS A 195 -19.13 5.62 -9.06
C LYS A 195 -18.80 5.00 -7.70
N SER A 196 -19.62 4.04 -7.27
CA SER A 196 -19.41 3.30 -6.03
C SER A 196 -19.48 1.80 -6.32
N TYR A 197 -18.51 1.06 -5.79
CA TYR A 197 -18.43 -0.39 -5.93
C TYR A 197 -18.40 -1.01 -4.53
N THR A 198 -19.08 -2.13 -4.38
CA THR A 198 -19.02 -2.95 -3.17
C THR A 198 -18.23 -4.20 -3.50
N ILE A 199 -17.21 -4.47 -2.71
CA ILE A 199 -16.34 -5.64 -2.87
C ILE A 199 -16.10 -6.29 -1.52
N SER A 200 -15.83 -7.60 -1.50
CA SER A 200 -15.40 -8.28 -0.29
C SER A 200 -13.99 -7.84 0.12
N ASN A 201 -13.75 -7.68 1.44
CA ASN A 201 -12.39 -7.49 1.96
C ASN A 201 -11.57 -8.80 1.98
N GLY A 202 -12.12 -9.92 1.51
CA GLY A 202 -11.42 -11.22 1.48
C GLY A 202 -10.95 -11.74 2.84
N GLY A 203 -11.41 -11.17 3.95
CA GLY A 203 -10.93 -11.50 5.30
C GLY A 203 -9.54 -10.94 5.62
N VAL A 204 -9.06 -9.94 4.87
CA VAL A 204 -7.73 -9.35 5.03
C VAL A 204 -7.75 -7.84 4.91
N GLU A 205 -6.75 -7.21 5.52
CA GLU A 205 -6.52 -5.77 5.45
C GLU A 205 -5.03 -5.50 5.22
N PRO A 206 -4.66 -4.83 4.10
CA PRO A 206 -3.29 -4.39 3.88
C PRO A 206 -3.01 -3.09 4.62
N VAL A 207 -1.82 -2.98 5.20
CA VAL A 207 -1.34 -1.81 5.94
C VAL A 207 0.02 -1.40 5.37
N MET A 208 0.11 -0.21 4.81
CA MET A 208 1.35 0.35 4.25
C MET A 208 2.25 0.88 5.38
N ILE A 209 3.52 0.52 5.34
CA ILE A 209 4.53 0.91 6.34
C ILE A 209 5.78 1.48 5.66
N ASP A 210 6.66 2.06 6.45
CA ASP A 210 7.99 2.58 6.05
C ASP A 210 7.93 3.75 5.05
N PHE A 211 7.81 4.95 5.58
CA PHE A 211 7.78 6.19 4.80
C PHE A 211 9.17 6.85 4.65
N GLY A 212 10.25 6.08 4.83
CA GLY A 212 11.62 6.59 4.76
C GLY A 212 11.95 7.31 3.45
N PHE A 213 11.45 6.82 2.32
CA PHE A 213 11.61 7.45 1.01
C PHE A 213 10.42 8.30 0.55
N ALA A 214 9.45 8.54 1.42
CA ALA A 214 8.24 9.21 0.99
C ALA A 214 8.45 10.70 0.67
N LEU A 215 7.79 11.15 -0.38
CA LEU A 215 7.60 12.55 -0.72
C LEU A 215 6.25 13.02 -0.18
N PHE A 216 6.27 14.06 0.65
CA PHE A 216 5.06 14.64 1.18
C PHE A 216 5.10 16.18 1.08
N PRO A 217 4.00 16.87 0.73
CA PRO A 217 3.97 18.32 0.64
C PRO A 217 4.42 18.98 1.95
N ARG A 218 5.33 19.95 1.85
CA ARG A 218 5.87 20.72 2.99
C ARG A 218 6.65 19.90 4.04
N VAL A 219 6.95 18.62 3.75
CA VAL A 219 7.85 17.81 4.57
C VAL A 219 9.12 17.55 3.76
N LYS A 220 10.25 18.07 4.26
CA LYS A 220 11.56 17.85 3.60
C LYS A 220 12.03 16.44 3.90
N ASN A 221 12.26 15.65 2.87
CA ASN A 221 12.91 14.36 2.98
C ASN A 221 14.37 14.49 2.51
N PRO A 222 15.35 14.28 3.40
CA PRO A 222 16.77 14.39 3.06
C PRO A 222 17.23 13.29 2.10
N LEU A 223 16.53 12.15 2.06
CA LEU A 223 16.84 11.03 1.18
C LEU A 223 16.40 11.26 -0.28
N ILE A 224 15.58 12.28 -0.54
CA ILE A 224 15.20 12.66 -1.90
C ILE A 224 16.16 13.74 -2.41
N ASN A 225 17.30 13.31 -2.91
CA ASN A 225 18.39 14.15 -3.42
C ASN A 225 18.92 13.61 -4.77
N GLU A 226 19.81 14.36 -5.42
CA GLU A 226 20.41 14.01 -6.72
C GLU A 226 21.17 12.68 -6.70
N ASN A 227 21.89 12.38 -5.62
CA ASN A 227 22.64 11.13 -5.50
C ASN A 227 21.71 9.93 -5.44
N ASN A 228 20.64 10.00 -4.63
CA ASN A 228 19.64 8.95 -4.56
C ASN A 228 18.81 8.85 -5.84
N TYR A 229 18.60 9.96 -6.56
CA TYR A 229 18.01 9.91 -7.89
C TYR A 229 18.86 9.09 -8.87
N LYS A 230 20.18 9.35 -8.90
CA LYS A 230 21.11 8.62 -9.79
C LYS A 230 21.21 7.14 -9.42
N SER A 231 21.28 6.81 -8.13
CA SER A 231 21.48 5.44 -7.66
C SER A 231 20.21 4.58 -7.65
N ILE A 232 19.08 5.12 -7.16
CA ILE A 232 17.84 4.37 -6.93
C ILE A 232 16.62 4.90 -7.67
N GLY A 233 16.74 6.01 -8.41
CA GLY A 233 15.69 6.55 -9.27
C GLY A 233 14.56 7.29 -8.52
N ILE A 234 14.76 7.67 -7.26
CA ILE A 234 13.78 8.42 -6.47
C ILE A 234 13.91 9.92 -6.74
N SER A 235 12.83 10.58 -7.11
CA SER A 235 12.83 11.99 -7.49
C SER A 235 11.60 12.72 -6.94
N ARG A 236 11.75 14.03 -6.69
CA ARG A 236 10.63 14.95 -6.39
C ARG A 236 9.65 15.11 -7.55
N LYS A 237 10.06 14.75 -8.77
CA LYS A 237 9.26 14.81 -10.00
C LYS A 237 8.71 13.43 -10.42
N SER A 238 8.58 12.50 -9.49
CA SER A 238 8.05 11.16 -9.77
C SER A 238 6.62 11.23 -10.34
N HIS A 239 6.34 10.32 -11.27
CA HIS A 239 5.01 10.20 -11.87
C HIS A 239 3.94 9.98 -10.81
N LYS A 240 2.74 10.54 -11.01
CA LYS A 240 1.62 10.44 -10.05
C LYS A 240 1.20 9.00 -9.73
N LEU A 241 1.42 8.06 -10.64
CA LEU A 241 1.09 6.64 -10.48
C LEU A 241 2.30 5.76 -10.10
N TYR A 242 3.43 6.38 -9.70
CA TYR A 242 4.66 5.67 -9.37
C TYR A 242 4.42 4.52 -8.38
N ASP A 243 3.72 4.80 -7.28
CA ASP A 243 3.51 3.82 -6.20
C ASP A 243 2.58 2.68 -6.63
N VAL A 244 1.51 2.99 -7.38
CA VAL A 244 0.60 1.97 -7.96
C VAL A 244 1.38 1.02 -8.86
N HIS A 245 2.22 1.60 -9.72
CA HIS A 245 3.05 0.83 -10.61
C HIS A 245 4.06 -0.04 -9.86
N PHE A 246 4.79 0.56 -8.92
CA PHE A 246 5.81 -0.12 -8.15
C PHE A 246 5.22 -1.30 -7.37
N PHE A 247 4.08 -1.10 -6.73
CA PHE A 247 3.34 -2.13 -6.00
C PHE A 247 2.87 -3.28 -6.91
N LEU A 248 2.20 -2.98 -8.01
CA LEU A 248 1.71 -4.01 -8.93
C LEU A 248 2.85 -4.78 -9.59
N LYS A 249 3.95 -4.09 -9.92
CA LYS A 249 5.13 -4.74 -10.50
C LYS A 249 5.84 -5.66 -9.51
N ASP A 250 5.90 -5.28 -8.23
CA ASP A 250 6.45 -6.18 -7.20
C ASP A 250 5.61 -7.45 -7.06
N ILE A 251 4.28 -7.33 -6.98
CA ILE A 251 3.39 -8.51 -6.98
C ILE A 251 3.62 -9.37 -8.22
N PHE A 252 3.65 -8.75 -9.41
CA PHE A 252 3.89 -9.47 -10.67
C PHE A 252 5.16 -10.29 -10.62
N HIS A 253 6.25 -9.75 -10.06
CA HIS A 253 7.51 -10.48 -9.93
C HIS A 253 7.43 -11.62 -8.91
N GLN A 254 6.68 -11.45 -7.81
CA GLN A 254 6.52 -12.50 -6.81
C GLN A 254 5.75 -13.72 -7.37
N ILE A 255 4.79 -13.49 -8.28
CA ILE A 255 3.96 -14.53 -8.89
C ILE A 255 4.33 -14.77 -10.37
N LYS A 256 5.57 -14.49 -10.78
CA LYS A 256 6.03 -14.61 -12.17
C LYS A 256 5.86 -16.02 -12.74
N GLN A 257 5.97 -17.03 -11.89
CA GLN A 257 5.67 -18.42 -12.20
C GLN A 257 4.47 -18.86 -11.35
N PRO A 258 3.23 -18.60 -11.81
CA PRO A 258 2.04 -18.88 -11.04
C PRO A 258 1.94 -20.36 -10.70
N SER A 259 1.83 -20.68 -9.41
CA SER A 259 1.77 -22.05 -8.91
C SER A 259 0.35 -22.63 -8.90
N ASN A 260 -0.66 -21.77 -9.05
CA ASN A 260 -2.07 -22.15 -9.06
C ASN A 260 -2.90 -21.20 -9.96
N MET A 261 -4.20 -21.48 -10.09
CA MET A 261 -5.11 -20.71 -10.94
C MET A 261 -5.38 -19.30 -10.40
N GLU A 262 -5.37 -19.12 -9.08
CA GLU A 262 -5.59 -17.85 -8.41
C GLU A 262 -4.46 -16.87 -8.73
N GLU A 263 -3.22 -17.31 -8.56
CA GLU A 263 -2.04 -16.52 -8.92
C GLU A 263 -2.01 -16.22 -10.43
N ARG A 264 -2.37 -17.20 -11.28
CA ARG A 264 -2.45 -17.02 -12.73
C ARG A 264 -3.44 -15.92 -13.11
N ARG A 265 -4.60 -15.86 -12.46
CA ARG A 265 -5.61 -14.81 -12.69
C ARG A 265 -5.09 -13.43 -12.29
N VAL A 266 -4.42 -13.31 -11.15
CA VAL A 266 -3.78 -12.05 -10.71
C VAL A 266 -2.66 -11.66 -11.67
N TYR A 267 -1.80 -12.60 -12.05
CA TYR A 267 -0.72 -12.37 -13.03
C TYR A 267 -1.25 -11.83 -14.35
N GLN A 268 -2.26 -12.48 -14.92
CA GLN A 268 -2.90 -12.05 -16.17
C GLN A 268 -3.54 -10.67 -16.05
N PHE A 269 -4.19 -10.37 -14.93
CA PHE A 269 -4.74 -9.05 -14.67
C PHE A 269 -3.66 -7.98 -14.71
N ILE A 270 -2.58 -8.16 -13.95
CA ILE A 270 -1.47 -7.18 -13.91
C ILE A 270 -0.81 -7.07 -15.29
N ARG A 271 -0.61 -8.18 -15.98
CA ARG A 271 0.00 -8.24 -17.31
C ARG A 271 -0.77 -7.42 -18.35
N LYS A 272 -2.10 -7.45 -18.29
CA LYS A 272 -2.99 -6.69 -19.19
C LYS A 272 -3.05 -5.19 -18.89
N LEU A 273 -2.63 -4.77 -17.70
CA LEU A 273 -2.65 -3.35 -17.32
C LEU A 273 -1.52 -2.54 -17.95
N PHE A 274 -0.40 -3.19 -18.28
CA PHE A 274 0.80 -2.51 -18.72
C PHE A 274 1.20 -2.93 -20.14
N PRO A 275 1.79 -2.03 -20.95
CA PRO A 275 2.33 -2.37 -22.24
C PRO A 275 3.43 -3.43 -22.16
N ASP A 276 3.65 -4.18 -23.25
CA ASP A 276 4.63 -5.25 -23.29
C ASP A 276 6.06 -4.78 -23.07
N GLU A 277 6.41 -3.64 -23.65
CA GLU A 277 7.73 -3.02 -23.48
C GLU A 277 8.03 -2.72 -22.01
N TYR A 278 7.00 -2.36 -21.27
CA TYR A 278 7.08 -2.05 -19.86
C TYR A 278 7.30 -3.27 -18.98
N MET A 279 6.78 -4.41 -19.39
CA MET A 279 6.91 -5.68 -18.65
C MET A 279 8.20 -6.42 -18.98
N LYS A 280 8.89 -6.08 -20.08
CA LYS A 280 10.19 -6.66 -20.44
C LYS A 280 11.26 -6.23 -19.43
N ASN A 281 12.00 -7.20 -18.87
CA ASN A 281 13.04 -6.96 -17.86
C ASN A 281 14.20 -6.08 -18.38
N ASN A 282 14.38 -6.00 -19.68
CA ASN A 282 15.52 -5.36 -20.36
C ASN A 282 15.19 -4.01 -20.98
N SER A 283 14.00 -3.45 -20.76
CA SER A 283 13.71 -2.11 -21.28
C SER A 283 14.53 -1.07 -20.52
N PRO A 284 15.55 -0.44 -21.12
CA PRO A 284 16.39 0.55 -20.48
C PRO A 284 15.63 1.82 -20.13
N THR A 285 14.45 2.01 -20.73
CA THR A 285 13.69 3.25 -20.68
C THR A 285 12.80 3.36 -19.44
N TYR A 286 12.40 2.22 -18.82
CA TYR A 286 11.25 2.25 -17.93
C TYR A 286 11.51 1.72 -16.52
N LEU A 287 12.38 0.72 -16.39
CA LEU A 287 12.54 0.08 -15.10
C LEU A 287 13.91 -0.56 -14.97
N LYS A 288 14.71 -0.07 -14.10
CA LYS A 288 15.77 -0.86 -13.48
C LYS A 288 15.34 -1.17 -12.06
N ASN A 289 15.30 -2.46 -11.69
CA ASN A 289 14.89 -2.94 -10.36
C ASN A 289 13.45 -2.52 -9.95
N ALA A 290 12.47 -2.68 -10.86
CA ALA A 290 11.06 -2.30 -10.65
C ALA A 290 10.82 -0.80 -10.31
N ARG A 291 11.80 0.06 -10.47
CA ARG A 291 11.68 1.51 -10.25
C ARG A 291 11.61 2.24 -11.58
N LEU A 292 10.79 3.27 -11.67
CA LEU A 292 10.76 4.17 -12.81
C LEU A 292 12.10 4.90 -12.88
N ARG A 293 13.05 4.30 -13.59
CA ARG A 293 14.28 4.95 -14.03
C ARG A 293 14.08 5.38 -15.46
N GLY A 294 14.27 6.61 -15.74
CA GLY A 294 14.24 7.06 -17.11
C GLY A 294 14.53 8.52 -17.22
N ASN A 295 14.88 8.92 -18.43
CA ASN A 295 14.90 10.30 -18.85
C ASN A 295 13.64 10.98 -18.29
N ARG A 296 13.81 12.15 -17.68
CA ARG A 296 12.71 12.97 -17.11
C ARG A 296 11.51 13.09 -18.06
N ASN A 297 11.76 13.00 -19.37
CA ASN A 297 10.76 13.06 -20.42
C ASN A 297 10.06 11.71 -20.67
N ALA A 298 10.74 10.58 -20.53
CA ALA A 298 10.16 9.25 -20.78
C ALA A 298 9.11 8.85 -19.71
N ALA A 299 9.31 9.27 -18.45
CA ALA A 299 8.34 9.02 -17.38
C ALA A 299 6.98 9.71 -17.61
N HIS A 300 6.95 10.77 -18.42
CA HIS A 300 5.73 11.49 -18.80
C HIS A 300 5.05 10.92 -20.05
N THR A 301 5.76 10.16 -20.87
CA THR A 301 5.23 9.55 -22.11
C THR A 301 4.68 8.15 -21.90
N LEU A 302 4.97 7.51 -20.76
CA LEU A 302 4.44 6.20 -20.42
C LEU A 302 2.93 6.25 -20.17
N TYR A 303 2.20 5.47 -20.94
CA TYR A 303 0.82 5.19 -20.63
C TYR A 303 0.75 4.26 -19.41
N LEU A 304 0.56 4.84 -18.22
CA LEU A 304 0.26 4.09 -17.01
C LEU A 304 -1.25 4.15 -16.76
N PRO A 305 -1.90 3.02 -16.42
CA PRO A 305 -3.32 3.02 -16.13
C PRO A 305 -3.61 3.90 -14.93
N GLY A 306 -4.59 4.81 -15.05
CA GLY A 306 -5.08 5.63 -13.94
C GLY A 306 -5.73 4.80 -12.83
N PHE A 307 -5.92 5.40 -11.66
CA PHE A 307 -6.60 4.75 -10.53
C PHE A 307 -7.97 4.20 -10.93
N GLU A 308 -8.73 4.97 -11.69
CA GLU A 308 -10.08 4.61 -12.13
C GLU A 308 -10.09 3.38 -13.03
N LYS A 309 -9.11 3.27 -13.93
CA LYS A 309 -8.97 2.11 -14.82
C LYS A 309 -8.59 0.85 -14.03
N VAL A 310 -7.70 0.97 -13.06
CA VAL A 310 -7.27 -0.16 -12.23
C VAL A 310 -8.39 -0.60 -11.30
N LEU A 311 -8.92 0.32 -10.48
CA LEU A 311 -9.91 0.03 -9.45
C LEU A 311 -11.30 -0.30 -10.01
N GLY A 312 -11.66 0.27 -11.16
CA GLY A 312 -12.94 0.01 -11.87
C GLY A 312 -12.90 -1.22 -12.77
N SER A 313 -11.81 -1.99 -12.76
CA SER A 313 -11.70 -3.21 -13.57
C SER A 313 -12.71 -4.27 -13.13
N SER A 314 -13.31 -4.97 -14.12
CA SER A 314 -14.18 -6.14 -13.88
C SER A 314 -13.48 -7.26 -13.10
N PHE A 315 -12.16 -7.28 -13.09
CA PHE A 315 -11.38 -8.19 -12.26
C PHE A 315 -11.73 -8.09 -10.77
N PHE A 316 -12.02 -6.89 -10.26
CA PHE A 316 -12.40 -6.67 -8.86
C PHE A 316 -13.91 -6.68 -8.65
N THR A 317 -14.67 -6.09 -9.57
CA THR A 317 -16.10 -5.86 -9.40
C THR A 317 -16.96 -7.07 -9.80
N GLY A 318 -16.36 -8.06 -10.50
CA GLY A 318 -17.08 -9.20 -11.05
C GLY A 318 -18.12 -8.78 -12.09
N GLU A 319 -18.87 -9.74 -12.63
CA GLU A 319 -19.99 -9.50 -13.57
C GLU A 319 -21.22 -8.85 -12.91
N THR A 320 -21.18 -8.61 -11.61
CA THR A 320 -22.30 -8.08 -10.81
C THR A 320 -22.78 -6.71 -11.27
N GLN A 321 -22.04 -5.98 -12.09
CA GLN A 321 -22.50 -4.72 -12.67
C GLN A 321 -23.42 -4.91 -13.88
N LEU A 322 -23.24 -5.94 -14.66
CA LEU A 322 -24.15 -6.23 -15.77
C LEU A 322 -25.53 -6.66 -15.24
N SER A 323 -25.60 -7.50 -14.22
CA SER A 323 -26.86 -7.93 -13.63
C SER A 323 -27.64 -6.80 -12.94
N ARG A 324 -26.95 -5.84 -12.28
CA ARG A 324 -27.62 -4.67 -11.68
C ARG A 324 -28.04 -3.60 -12.70
N ALA A 325 -27.37 -3.51 -13.84
CA ALA A 325 -27.81 -2.65 -14.95
C ALA A 325 -29.04 -3.25 -15.67
N ILE A 326 -29.08 -4.56 -15.80
CA ILE A 326 -30.22 -5.28 -16.44
C ILE A 326 -31.46 -5.25 -15.56
N THR A 327 -31.32 -5.35 -14.23
CA THR A 327 -32.44 -5.26 -13.28
C THR A 327 -32.99 -3.84 -13.11
N LYS A 328 -32.32 -2.81 -13.62
CA LYS A 328 -32.82 -1.41 -13.60
C LYS A 328 -33.39 -0.94 -14.93
N LEU A 329 -33.43 -1.76 -15.96
CA LEU A 329 -34.17 -1.45 -17.14
C LEU A 329 -35.67 -1.66 -16.82
N PRO A 330 -36.52 -0.67 -17.04
CA PRO A 330 -37.97 -0.88 -16.92
C PRO A 330 -38.37 -2.03 -17.86
N PRO A 331 -39.32 -2.87 -17.49
CA PRO A 331 -39.76 -3.96 -18.35
C PRO A 331 -40.14 -3.35 -19.71
N LYS A 332 -39.39 -3.73 -20.76
CA LYS A 332 -39.82 -3.37 -22.13
C LYS A 332 -41.21 -3.93 -22.32
N THR A 333 -42.17 -3.04 -22.45
CA THR A 333 -43.51 -3.39 -22.92
C THR A 333 -43.32 -4.11 -24.25
N VAL A 334 -43.53 -5.41 -24.26
CA VAL A 334 -43.48 -6.20 -25.47
C VAL A 334 -44.76 -5.83 -26.25
N THR A 335 -44.63 -4.84 -27.11
CA THR A 335 -45.67 -4.57 -28.09
C THR A 335 -45.65 -5.77 -29.02
N ARG A 336 -46.69 -6.58 -28.92
CA ARG A 336 -46.91 -7.72 -29.79
C ARG A 336 -47.09 -7.18 -31.21
N VAL A 337 -46.02 -7.27 -32.02
CA VAL A 337 -46.13 -6.99 -33.45
C VAL A 337 -46.94 -8.14 -34.06
N VAL A 338 -48.21 -7.88 -34.34
CA VAL A 338 -49.04 -8.79 -35.12
C VAL A 338 -48.51 -8.70 -36.56
N LEU A 339 -47.76 -9.71 -36.98
CA LEU A 339 -47.36 -9.86 -38.37
C LEU A 339 -48.62 -10.12 -39.19
N ALA A 340 -48.92 -9.24 -40.14
CA ALA A 340 -49.96 -9.43 -41.13
C ALA A 340 -49.66 -10.70 -41.95
N PRO A 341 -50.68 -11.46 -42.34
CA PRO A 341 -50.49 -12.69 -43.11
C PRO A 341 -49.86 -12.38 -44.48
N VAL A 342 -48.81 -13.10 -44.79
CA VAL A 342 -48.12 -13.04 -46.09
C VAL A 342 -49.06 -13.63 -47.15
N GLN A 343 -49.46 -12.81 -48.09
CA GLN A 343 -50.23 -13.32 -49.31
C GLN A 343 -49.29 -14.15 -50.20
N PRO A 344 -49.73 -15.26 -50.74
CA PRO A 344 -48.93 -16.11 -51.65
C PRO A 344 -48.67 -15.39 -52.96
N LYS A 345 -47.41 -15.35 -53.36
CA LYS A 345 -46.99 -14.84 -54.67
C LYS A 345 -47.43 -15.76 -55.75
N THR A 346 -48.21 -15.23 -56.69
CA THR A 346 -48.60 -15.89 -57.99
C THR A 346 -47.35 -16.19 -58.83
N PRO A 347 -47.27 -17.32 -59.50
CA PRO A 347 -46.10 -17.67 -60.32
C PRO A 347 -46.08 -16.83 -61.62
N VAL A 348 -44.93 -16.24 -61.85
CA VAL A 348 -44.64 -15.51 -63.11
C VAL A 348 -44.25 -16.53 -64.16
N ASN A 349 -45.08 -16.61 -65.20
CA ASN A 349 -44.84 -17.38 -66.42
C ASN A 349 -43.59 -16.89 -67.16
N LYS A 350 -42.62 -17.78 -67.40
CA LYS A 350 -41.52 -17.56 -68.34
C LYS A 350 -42.04 -17.68 -69.78
N ALA A 351 -42.21 -16.56 -70.44
CA ALA A 351 -42.36 -16.54 -71.91
C ALA A 351 -40.96 -16.60 -72.53
N LYS A 352 -40.73 -17.53 -73.42
CA LYS A 352 -39.63 -17.64 -74.39
C LYS A 352 -39.80 -16.57 -75.47
N ALA A 353 -38.67 -15.92 -75.80
CA ALA A 353 -38.49 -15.36 -77.15
C ALA A 353 -36.98 -15.29 -77.46
N TYR A 354 -36.62 -15.96 -78.44
CA TYR A 354 -35.74 -15.83 -79.60
C TYR A 354 -34.43 -15.07 -79.36
#